data_5654d2dc1faf9d831fe66b4136a35370
#
_entry.id   5654d2dc1faf9d831fe66b4136a35370
#
_cell.length_a   1.000
_cell.length_b   1.000
_cell.length_c   1.000
_cell.angle_alpha   90.00
_cell.angle_beta   90.00
_cell.angle_gamma   90.00
#
_symmetry.space_group_name_H-M   'P 1'
#
loop_
_entity.id
_entity.type
_entity.pdbx_description
1 polymer ?
#
loop_
_entity_poly.entity_id
_entity_poly.type
_entity_poly.pdbx_seq_one_letter_code
_entity_poly.pdbx_strand_id
1 'polypeptide(L)'
;MRRKLMRTAAAWMALAFLLVLTGCSGVSGDSEVESVRLMVWSPSEDQSEDSGAWLQTCCENFAALHPEWDITFVYGVADEATAADSVAQDPEASADVFMYANDTITTLTDAQALAKFGGIYEEEIRATTSDTLLDSVTVDGYLYGVPYTTNTWFLYYDTSVFTEEDVQSLDAMLEKGVVSFPFTNSWYLPAFYIGNGCTLFGDGTQEELGVDFGGANAVEVTNYLIDLLANSNFVVDADGSGMAGLRDGSISAIFSGSWDYGSVKEILGDNLGAAALPTFELNGETKQMYAYAGSKAIGVNAHSEYMVAAVELAVYLGSAECQLLHYQLRSVIPCNTDLLEQEDIQNEPVVIAQNNTFDYTSILQPFVSAMSNCWTPVENMGKSIRNGTTTHDNAEEQTVAMNEAMNSNGIS
;
A
#
# COMPACT_ATOMS: atom_id res chain seq x y z
N MET A 1 6.02 -11.65 39.64
CA MET A 1 5.78 -13.11 39.75
C MET A 1 5.38 -13.69 38.37
N ARG A 2 5.87 -13.12 37.26
CA ARG A 2 5.53 -13.53 35.85
C ARG A 2 6.75 -13.82 34.94
N ARG A 3 7.93 -14.08 35.54
CA ARG A 3 9.18 -14.37 34.81
C ARG A 3 9.58 -15.85 34.75
N LYS A 4 8.70 -16.80 35.10
CA LYS A 4 9.04 -18.24 35.17
C LYS A 4 8.25 -19.13 34.19
N LEU A 5 7.35 -18.61 33.37
CA LEU A 5 6.54 -19.44 32.45
C LEU A 5 7.07 -19.50 31.00
N MET A 6 7.98 -18.61 30.57
CA MET A 6 8.51 -18.61 29.21
C MET A 6 9.74 -19.52 28.98
N ARG A 7 10.16 -20.30 29.94
CA ARG A 7 11.32 -21.22 29.80
C ARG A 7 10.95 -22.70 29.67
N THR A 8 9.68 -23.05 29.65
CA THR A 8 9.23 -24.45 29.61
C THR A 8 8.65 -24.89 28.28
N ALA A 9 8.33 -23.98 27.31
CA ALA A 9 7.82 -24.34 25.98
C ALA A 9 8.94 -24.78 25.02
N ALA A 10 10.14 -24.21 25.13
CA ALA A 10 11.27 -24.56 24.26
C ALA A 10 11.95 -25.91 24.59
N ALA A 11 11.60 -26.55 25.73
CA ALA A 11 12.23 -27.80 26.17
C ALA A 11 11.46 -29.07 25.77
N TRP A 12 10.25 -28.94 25.21
CA TRP A 12 9.42 -30.12 24.89
C TRP A 12 9.47 -30.53 23.40
N MET A 13 9.98 -29.69 22.50
CA MET A 13 10.21 -30.07 21.11
C MET A 13 11.54 -30.82 20.87
N ALA A 14 12.47 -30.78 21.82
CA ALA A 14 13.76 -31.48 21.69
C ALA A 14 13.73 -32.92 22.24
N LEU A 15 12.62 -33.41 22.81
CA LEU A 15 12.57 -34.72 23.48
C LEU A 15 11.72 -35.78 22.72
N ALA A 16 11.12 -35.46 21.59
CA ALA A 16 10.35 -36.42 20.79
C ALA A 16 11.17 -37.13 19.69
N PHE A 17 12.47 -36.79 19.52
CA PHE A 17 13.32 -37.35 18.44
C PHE A 17 14.37 -38.39 18.91
N LEU A 18 14.27 -38.91 20.14
CA LEU A 18 15.31 -39.79 20.67
C LEU A 18 14.78 -41.13 21.20
N LEU A 19 13.90 -41.81 20.45
CA LEU A 19 13.53 -43.22 20.77
C LEU A 19 13.02 -43.98 19.54
N VAL A 20 13.82 -44.07 18.47
CA VAL A 20 13.79 -45.22 17.56
C VAL A 20 15.20 -45.41 16.98
N LEU A 21 16.10 -45.93 17.77
CA LEU A 21 17.37 -46.47 17.32
C LEU A 21 17.54 -47.89 17.87
N THR A 22 16.84 -48.84 17.26
CA THR A 22 17.32 -50.22 17.23
C THR A 22 16.75 -50.95 16.02
N GLY A 23 17.59 -51.16 15.03
CA GLY A 23 17.44 -52.23 14.07
C GLY A 23 16.96 -51.89 12.68
N CYS A 24 17.90 -51.53 11.77
CA CYS A 24 18.10 -52.29 10.53
C CYS A 24 19.29 -51.69 9.77
N SER A 25 20.15 -52.55 9.33
CA SER A 25 21.31 -52.34 8.51
C SER A 25 21.05 -51.53 7.24
N GLY A 26 21.88 -50.47 7.04
CA GLY A 26 22.39 -50.12 5.70
C GLY A 26 21.36 -49.65 4.67
N VAL A 27 20.89 -48.41 4.81
CA VAL A 27 20.69 -47.53 3.65
C VAL A 27 21.29 -46.19 4.09
N SER A 28 22.50 -45.92 3.64
CA SER A 28 23.00 -44.56 3.54
C SER A 28 22.18 -43.88 2.43
N GLY A 29 21.00 -43.38 2.80
CA GLY A 29 20.30 -42.42 1.99
C GLY A 29 20.96 -41.09 2.26
N ASP A 30 21.93 -40.70 1.46
CA ASP A 30 22.15 -39.30 1.20
C ASP A 30 20.77 -38.82 0.70
N SER A 31 20.05 -38.07 1.51
CA SER A 31 18.92 -37.28 0.99
C SER A 31 19.56 -36.34 -0.01
N GLU A 32 19.35 -36.58 -1.31
CA GLU A 32 19.75 -35.63 -2.36
C GLU A 32 19.10 -34.31 -1.99
N VAL A 33 19.95 -33.31 -1.72
CA VAL A 33 19.49 -31.93 -1.49
C VAL A 33 18.86 -31.48 -2.80
N GLU A 34 17.59 -31.09 -2.76
CA GLU A 34 16.87 -30.66 -3.95
C GLU A 34 17.40 -29.28 -4.40
N SER A 35 17.79 -29.17 -5.68
CA SER A 35 18.21 -27.89 -6.24
C SER A 35 17.00 -27.08 -6.64
N VAL A 36 16.85 -25.91 -6.03
CA VAL A 36 15.75 -24.97 -6.21
C VAL A 36 16.29 -23.66 -6.80
N ARG A 37 15.69 -23.15 -7.86
CA ARG A 37 16.04 -21.87 -8.45
C ARG A 37 14.82 -20.93 -8.39
N LEU A 38 14.89 -19.87 -7.59
CA LEU A 38 13.81 -18.90 -7.45
C LEU A 38 14.18 -17.56 -8.06
N MET A 39 13.37 -17.07 -8.98
CA MET A 39 13.42 -15.69 -9.45
C MET A 39 12.53 -14.82 -8.58
N VAL A 40 13.10 -13.75 -8.00
CA VAL A 40 12.39 -12.85 -7.07
C VAL A 40 12.48 -11.43 -7.58
N TRP A 41 11.33 -10.75 -7.74
CA TRP A 41 11.26 -9.35 -8.15
C TRP A 41 10.79 -8.46 -7.02
N SER A 42 11.49 -7.35 -6.82
CA SER A 42 11.13 -6.26 -5.91
C SER A 42 11.59 -4.91 -6.45
N PRO A 43 11.18 -3.80 -5.84
CA PRO A 43 11.76 -2.49 -6.12
C PRO A 43 13.30 -2.48 -6.00
N SER A 44 13.94 -1.59 -6.77
CA SER A 44 15.41 -1.44 -6.78
C SER A 44 15.97 -1.10 -5.41
N GLU A 45 15.22 -0.33 -4.64
CA GLU A 45 15.59 0.15 -3.30
C GLU A 45 15.67 -0.98 -2.27
N ASP A 46 14.85 -2.03 -2.43
CA ASP A 46 14.86 -3.21 -1.56
C ASP A 46 16.08 -4.11 -1.82
N GLN A 47 16.72 -3.92 -2.97
CA GLN A 47 17.86 -4.69 -3.42
C GLN A 47 19.18 -3.92 -3.30
N SER A 48 19.14 -2.60 -3.09
CA SER A 48 20.33 -1.74 -3.05
C SER A 48 21.16 -1.98 -1.79
N GLU A 49 22.47 -2.18 -1.95
CA GLU A 49 23.42 -2.27 -0.83
C GLU A 49 23.44 -0.98 0.01
N ASP A 50 23.26 0.18 -0.62
CA ASP A 50 23.19 1.48 0.05
C ASP A 50 21.96 1.60 0.97
N SER A 51 20.91 0.82 0.68
CA SER A 51 19.67 0.73 1.46
C SER A 51 19.60 -0.55 2.32
N GLY A 52 20.73 -1.27 2.49
CA GLY A 52 20.86 -2.43 3.35
C GLY A 52 20.48 -3.77 2.72
N ALA A 53 20.21 -3.83 1.40
CA ALA A 53 19.93 -5.06 0.64
C ALA A 53 18.90 -5.98 1.33
N TRP A 54 17.75 -5.41 1.67
CA TRP A 54 16.71 -6.12 2.44
C TRP A 54 16.31 -7.45 1.80
N LEU A 55 16.03 -7.45 0.49
CA LEU A 55 15.57 -8.66 -0.20
C LEU A 55 16.60 -9.79 -0.14
N GLN A 56 17.87 -9.46 -0.45
CA GLN A 56 18.95 -10.46 -0.44
C GLN A 56 19.15 -11.02 0.97
N THR A 57 19.14 -10.15 1.99
CA THR A 57 19.29 -10.57 3.38
C THR A 57 18.17 -11.52 3.81
N CYS A 58 16.91 -11.21 3.49
CA CYS A 58 15.78 -12.08 3.80
C CYS A 58 15.87 -13.42 3.02
N CYS A 59 16.23 -13.39 1.74
CA CYS A 59 16.40 -14.60 0.94
C CYS A 59 17.54 -15.49 1.47
N GLU A 60 18.66 -14.92 1.89
CA GLU A 60 19.78 -15.67 2.50
C GLU A 60 19.36 -16.29 3.84
N ASN A 61 18.63 -15.57 4.67
CA ASN A 61 18.08 -16.09 5.92
C ASN A 61 17.09 -17.23 5.67
N PHE A 62 16.20 -17.07 4.68
CA PHE A 62 15.28 -18.12 4.25
C PHE A 62 16.03 -19.39 3.83
N ALA A 63 17.05 -19.28 2.98
CA ALA A 63 17.84 -20.43 2.56
C ALA A 63 18.53 -21.14 3.76
N ALA A 64 18.97 -20.40 4.76
CA ALA A 64 19.56 -20.97 5.98
C ALA A 64 18.55 -21.75 6.84
N LEU A 65 17.25 -21.43 6.75
CA LEU A 65 16.17 -22.16 7.42
C LEU A 65 15.77 -23.45 6.70
N HIS A 66 16.13 -23.60 5.40
CA HIS A 66 15.75 -24.70 4.52
C HIS A 66 16.96 -25.50 4.03
N PRO A 67 17.69 -26.20 4.93
CA PRO A 67 18.88 -26.97 4.55
C PRO A 67 18.58 -28.18 3.65
N GLU A 68 17.31 -28.54 3.46
CA GLU A 68 16.83 -29.57 2.53
C GLU A 68 16.89 -29.12 1.07
N TRP A 69 17.02 -27.80 0.80
CA TRP A 69 17.13 -27.22 -0.53
C TRP A 69 18.50 -26.57 -0.75
N ASP A 70 19.04 -26.75 -1.95
CA ASP A 70 20.15 -25.94 -2.47
C ASP A 70 19.58 -24.81 -3.32
N ILE A 71 19.29 -23.66 -2.68
CA ILE A 71 18.55 -22.57 -3.28
C ILE A 71 19.49 -21.60 -4.00
N THR A 72 19.20 -21.34 -5.27
CA THR A 72 19.79 -20.27 -6.05
C THR A 72 18.75 -19.17 -6.30
N PHE A 73 18.99 -17.96 -5.80
CA PHE A 73 18.13 -16.80 -6.08
C PHE A 73 18.60 -16.06 -7.34
N VAL A 74 17.63 -15.58 -8.13
CA VAL A 74 17.83 -14.67 -9.26
C VAL A 74 16.97 -13.44 -9.03
N TYR A 75 17.62 -12.31 -8.85
CA TYR A 75 16.92 -11.07 -8.52
C TYR A 75 16.60 -10.27 -9.78
N GLY A 76 15.39 -9.72 -9.85
CA GLY A 76 14.96 -8.79 -10.88
C GLY A 76 14.35 -7.56 -10.25
N VAL A 77 14.39 -6.43 -10.96
CA VAL A 77 13.84 -5.16 -10.49
C VAL A 77 12.50 -4.92 -11.16
N ALA A 78 11.46 -4.74 -10.35
CA ALA A 78 10.15 -4.28 -10.77
C ALA A 78 9.48 -3.54 -9.62
N ASP A 79 8.91 -2.36 -9.91
CA ASP A 79 8.10 -1.62 -8.94
C ASP A 79 6.75 -2.32 -8.74
N GLU A 80 6.19 -2.26 -7.55
CA GLU A 80 4.93 -2.93 -7.20
C GLU A 80 3.75 -2.49 -8.10
N ALA A 81 3.76 -1.22 -8.53
CA ALA A 81 2.71 -0.70 -9.40
C ALA A 81 2.78 -1.24 -10.84
N THR A 82 3.96 -1.69 -11.30
CA THR A 82 4.20 -2.11 -12.70
C THR A 82 4.54 -3.58 -12.86
N ALA A 83 4.83 -4.28 -11.77
CA ALA A 83 5.16 -5.71 -11.79
C ALA A 83 4.04 -6.55 -12.42
N ALA A 84 2.78 -6.21 -12.11
CA ALA A 84 1.61 -6.93 -12.58
C ALA A 84 1.49 -6.97 -14.11
N ASP A 85 1.77 -5.88 -14.80
CA ASP A 85 1.71 -5.82 -16.27
C ASP A 85 2.72 -6.77 -16.90
N SER A 86 3.94 -6.80 -16.33
CA SER A 86 5.01 -7.68 -16.83
C SER A 86 4.70 -9.14 -16.57
N VAL A 87 4.19 -9.45 -15.36
CA VAL A 87 3.84 -10.84 -14.98
C VAL A 87 2.61 -11.32 -15.77
N ALA A 88 1.58 -10.51 -15.93
CA ALA A 88 0.38 -10.88 -16.69
C ALA A 88 0.64 -11.06 -18.18
N GLN A 89 1.63 -10.35 -18.74
CA GLN A 89 1.99 -10.46 -20.16
C GLN A 89 2.65 -11.80 -20.50
N ASP A 90 3.54 -12.30 -19.62
CA ASP A 90 4.23 -13.58 -19.81
C ASP A 90 4.51 -14.24 -18.45
N PRO A 91 3.50 -14.91 -17.85
CA PRO A 91 3.66 -15.54 -16.55
C PRO A 91 4.74 -16.63 -16.51
N GLU A 92 4.93 -17.38 -17.61
CA GLU A 92 5.90 -18.47 -17.67
C GLU A 92 7.36 -17.98 -17.65
N ALA A 93 7.61 -16.75 -18.13
CA ALA A 93 8.95 -16.14 -18.15
C ALA A 93 9.19 -15.15 -17.00
N SER A 94 8.21 -14.96 -16.14
CA SER A 94 8.26 -13.98 -15.04
C SER A 94 8.81 -14.58 -13.75
N ALA A 95 8.92 -13.74 -12.70
CA ALA A 95 9.40 -14.16 -11.39
C ALA A 95 8.52 -15.23 -10.74
N ASP A 96 9.13 -16.11 -9.93
CA ASP A 96 8.44 -17.08 -9.08
C ASP A 96 7.73 -16.39 -7.90
N VAL A 97 8.40 -15.36 -7.33
CA VAL A 97 7.88 -14.53 -6.23
C VAL A 97 8.09 -13.06 -6.62
N PHE A 98 7.08 -12.24 -6.45
CA PHE A 98 7.15 -10.83 -6.79
C PHE A 98 6.28 -9.95 -5.90
N MET A 99 6.67 -8.69 -5.78
CA MET A 99 5.91 -7.68 -5.04
C MET A 99 4.96 -6.95 -6.00
N TYR A 100 3.73 -6.70 -5.53
CA TYR A 100 2.73 -5.99 -6.31
C TYR A 100 1.85 -5.09 -5.43
N ALA A 101 1.29 -4.04 -6.01
CA ALA A 101 0.26 -3.24 -5.39
C ALA A 101 -1.11 -3.90 -5.63
N ASN A 102 -1.95 -3.98 -4.60
CA ASN A 102 -3.20 -4.73 -4.65
C ASN A 102 -4.21 -4.23 -5.69
N ASP A 103 -4.11 -2.98 -6.13
CA ASP A 103 -4.95 -2.40 -7.20
C ASP A 103 -4.73 -3.06 -8.57
N THR A 104 -3.68 -3.85 -8.70
CA THR A 104 -3.37 -4.63 -9.91
C THR A 104 -3.76 -6.12 -9.79
N ILE A 105 -4.36 -6.53 -8.66
CA ILE A 105 -4.65 -7.96 -8.37
C ILE A 105 -5.59 -8.59 -9.40
N THR A 106 -6.58 -7.85 -9.91
CA THR A 106 -7.49 -8.35 -10.94
C THR A 106 -6.79 -8.63 -12.26
N THR A 107 -5.84 -7.77 -12.66
CA THR A 107 -4.99 -8.01 -13.84
C THR A 107 -4.23 -9.33 -13.72
N LEU A 108 -3.68 -9.60 -12.55
CA LEU A 108 -2.92 -10.82 -12.27
C LEU A 108 -3.80 -12.07 -12.17
N THR A 109 -4.98 -11.97 -11.55
CA THR A 109 -5.91 -13.09 -11.41
C THR A 109 -6.60 -13.44 -12.73
N ASP A 110 -6.96 -12.45 -13.55
CA ASP A 110 -7.51 -12.65 -14.90
C ASP A 110 -6.50 -13.32 -15.83
N ALA A 111 -5.22 -12.99 -15.70
CA ALA A 111 -4.12 -13.65 -16.41
C ALA A 111 -3.79 -15.04 -15.84
N GLN A 112 -4.44 -15.47 -14.74
CA GLN A 112 -4.12 -16.69 -13.99
C GLN A 112 -2.64 -16.75 -13.55
N ALA A 113 -2.05 -15.60 -13.26
CA ALA A 113 -0.64 -15.45 -12.92
C ALA A 113 -0.34 -15.57 -11.42
N LEU A 114 -1.35 -15.48 -10.55
CA LEU A 114 -1.19 -15.62 -9.10
C LEU A 114 -1.62 -17.01 -8.61
N ALA A 115 -0.78 -17.62 -7.78
CA ALA A 115 -1.12 -18.80 -7.00
C ALA A 115 -2.01 -18.42 -5.80
N LYS A 116 -2.91 -19.33 -5.41
CA LYS A 116 -3.74 -19.20 -4.23
C LYS A 116 -2.99 -19.69 -3.00
N PHE A 117 -3.01 -18.91 -1.94
CA PHE A 117 -2.58 -19.41 -0.64
C PHE A 117 -3.69 -20.25 0.00
N GLY A 118 -3.33 -21.33 0.68
CA GLY A 118 -4.27 -22.24 1.32
C GLY A 118 -3.63 -23.05 2.45
N GLY A 119 -4.47 -23.74 3.23
CA GLY A 119 -4.03 -24.58 4.34
C GLY A 119 -3.26 -23.82 5.40
N ILE A 120 -2.12 -24.34 5.85
CA ILE A 120 -1.33 -23.77 6.93
C ILE A 120 -0.77 -22.37 6.59
N TYR A 121 -0.45 -22.10 5.32
CA TYR A 121 0.06 -20.80 4.89
C TYR A 121 -1.01 -19.72 4.94
N GLU A 122 -2.23 -20.02 4.51
CA GLU A 122 -3.36 -19.10 4.67
C GLU A 122 -3.68 -18.83 6.13
N GLU A 123 -3.65 -19.86 6.99
CA GLU A 123 -3.87 -19.71 8.43
C GLU A 123 -2.83 -18.79 9.06
N GLU A 124 -1.55 -18.92 8.68
CA GLU A 124 -0.45 -18.08 9.15
C GLU A 124 -0.61 -16.63 8.73
N ILE A 125 -0.91 -16.38 7.45
CA ILE A 125 -1.14 -15.03 6.92
C ILE A 125 -2.30 -14.37 7.66
N ARG A 126 -3.43 -15.07 7.82
CA ARG A 126 -4.62 -14.56 8.50
C ARG A 126 -4.39 -14.28 9.99
N ALA A 127 -3.49 -15.00 10.64
CA ALA A 127 -3.20 -14.84 12.07
C ALA A 127 -2.48 -13.52 12.39
N THR A 128 -1.78 -12.92 11.42
CA THR A 128 -0.90 -11.77 11.62
C THR A 128 -1.25 -10.56 10.75
N THR A 129 -2.38 -10.62 10.05
CA THR A 129 -2.83 -9.58 9.11
C THR A 129 -4.27 -9.15 9.45
N SER A 130 -4.56 -7.84 9.43
CA SER A 130 -5.91 -7.31 9.68
C SER A 130 -6.90 -7.71 8.59
N ASP A 131 -8.20 -7.79 8.94
CA ASP A 131 -9.26 -8.19 8.00
C ASP A 131 -9.28 -7.30 6.74
N THR A 132 -9.13 -5.98 6.88
CA THR A 132 -9.11 -5.03 5.75
C THR A 132 -7.94 -5.31 4.80
N LEU A 133 -6.76 -5.65 5.32
CA LEU A 133 -5.61 -6.00 4.49
C LEU A 133 -5.77 -7.38 3.83
N LEU A 134 -6.41 -8.32 4.51
CA LEU A 134 -6.78 -9.61 3.91
C LEU A 134 -7.77 -9.44 2.77
N ASP A 135 -8.77 -8.56 2.95
CA ASP A 135 -9.73 -8.23 1.90
C ASP A 135 -9.02 -7.62 0.68
N SER A 136 -7.96 -6.83 0.88
CA SER A 136 -7.20 -6.20 -0.21
C SER A 136 -6.47 -7.19 -1.12
N VAL A 137 -6.26 -8.42 -0.69
CA VAL A 137 -5.57 -9.49 -1.43
C VAL A 137 -6.45 -10.74 -1.65
N THR A 138 -7.76 -10.59 -1.41
CA THR A 138 -8.75 -11.66 -1.58
C THR A 138 -9.63 -11.39 -2.80
N VAL A 139 -9.66 -12.32 -3.74
CA VAL A 139 -10.54 -12.28 -4.92
C VAL A 139 -11.35 -13.56 -4.97
N ASP A 140 -12.68 -13.46 -5.13
CA ASP A 140 -13.61 -14.61 -5.16
C ASP A 140 -13.47 -15.54 -3.94
N GLY A 141 -13.13 -14.99 -2.76
CA GLY A 141 -12.95 -15.72 -1.52
C GLY A 141 -11.63 -16.49 -1.39
N TYR A 142 -10.68 -16.30 -2.30
CA TYR A 142 -9.35 -16.88 -2.25
C TYR A 142 -8.29 -15.81 -1.98
N LEU A 143 -7.32 -16.16 -1.14
CA LEU A 143 -6.17 -15.31 -0.81
C LEU A 143 -5.07 -15.47 -1.88
N TYR A 144 -4.58 -14.34 -2.44
CA TYR A 144 -3.61 -14.33 -3.53
C TYR A 144 -2.30 -13.60 -3.20
N GLY A 145 -2.14 -13.10 -1.99
CA GLY A 145 -0.94 -12.37 -1.60
C GLY A 145 -0.71 -12.36 -0.10
N VAL A 146 0.52 -12.05 0.28
CA VAL A 146 0.93 -11.79 1.66
C VAL A 146 1.17 -10.29 1.82
N PRO A 147 0.28 -9.55 2.47
CA PRO A 147 0.50 -8.12 2.71
C PRO A 147 1.75 -7.89 3.56
N TYR A 148 2.59 -6.91 3.19
CA TYR A 148 3.78 -6.56 3.97
C TYR A 148 3.84 -5.09 4.38
N THR A 149 3.01 -4.24 3.75
CA THR A 149 2.77 -2.85 4.14
C THR A 149 1.43 -2.38 3.61
N THR A 150 0.86 -1.32 4.22
CA THR A 150 -0.33 -0.65 3.68
C THR A 150 0.06 0.24 2.51
N ASN A 151 -0.88 0.45 1.59
CA ASN A 151 -0.75 1.37 0.46
C ASN A 151 -1.81 2.46 0.59
N THR A 152 -1.47 3.56 1.26
CA THR A 152 -2.30 4.75 1.41
C THR A 152 -1.43 5.99 1.60
N TRP A 153 -2.04 7.16 1.57
CA TRP A 153 -1.38 8.44 1.77
C TRP A 153 -2.05 9.20 2.91
N PHE A 154 -1.26 10.06 3.56
CA PHE A 154 -1.64 10.84 4.73
C PHE A 154 -0.96 12.20 4.70
N LEU A 155 -1.09 12.99 5.77
CA LEU A 155 -0.54 14.33 5.89
C LEU A 155 0.82 14.31 6.60
N TYR A 156 1.83 14.94 5.98
CA TYR A 156 3.07 15.36 6.63
C TYR A 156 3.05 16.88 6.83
N TYR A 157 3.54 17.36 7.97
CA TYR A 157 3.55 18.79 8.28
C TYR A 157 4.72 19.19 9.17
N ASP A 158 5.08 20.48 9.13
CA ASP A 158 6.06 21.10 10.02
C ASP A 158 5.36 21.51 11.33
N THR A 159 5.74 20.88 12.44
CA THR A 159 5.20 21.15 13.79
C THR A 159 5.57 22.53 14.33
N SER A 160 6.54 23.23 13.71
CA SER A 160 6.83 24.62 14.03
C SER A 160 5.82 25.60 13.44
N VAL A 161 4.99 25.15 12.46
CA VAL A 161 3.95 25.95 11.80
C VAL A 161 2.56 25.52 12.24
N PHE A 162 2.31 24.21 12.30
CA PHE A 162 1.00 23.65 12.62
C PHE A 162 1.00 22.87 13.94
N THR A 163 -0.06 23.02 14.71
CA THR A 163 -0.34 22.17 15.88
C THR A 163 -1.15 20.94 15.47
N GLU A 164 -1.26 19.95 16.37
CA GLU A 164 -2.11 18.76 16.17
C GLU A 164 -3.60 19.14 15.97
N GLU A 165 -4.06 20.25 16.52
CA GLU A 165 -5.44 20.76 16.33
C GLU A 165 -5.62 21.33 14.92
N ASP A 166 -4.64 22.09 14.43
CA ASP A 166 -4.71 22.72 13.11
C ASP A 166 -4.82 21.70 11.98
N VAL A 167 -4.07 20.62 12.09
CA VAL A 167 -4.02 19.57 11.04
C VAL A 167 -5.26 18.69 10.97
N GLN A 168 -6.25 18.89 11.84
CA GLN A 168 -7.56 18.24 11.76
C GLN A 168 -8.47 18.90 10.70
N SER A 169 -8.15 20.12 10.25
CA SER A 169 -8.93 20.88 9.27
C SER A 169 -8.03 21.52 8.22
N LEU A 170 -8.30 21.23 6.95
CA LEU A 170 -7.60 21.86 5.83
C LEU A 170 -7.77 23.38 5.85
N ASP A 171 -8.98 23.87 6.18
CA ASP A 171 -9.28 25.30 6.26
C ASP A 171 -8.44 25.98 7.35
N ALA A 172 -8.32 25.37 8.54
CA ALA A 172 -7.47 25.88 9.61
C ALA A 172 -5.99 25.92 9.23
N MET A 173 -5.52 24.90 8.50
CA MET A 173 -4.15 24.88 7.98
C MET A 173 -3.90 26.01 6.99
N LEU A 174 -4.84 26.24 6.07
CA LEU A 174 -4.72 27.29 5.05
C LEU A 174 -4.76 28.72 5.61
N GLU A 175 -5.25 28.91 6.85
CA GLU A 175 -5.14 30.19 7.55
C GLU A 175 -3.74 30.46 8.11
N LYS A 176 -2.90 29.41 8.30
CA LYS A 176 -1.62 29.50 9.03
C LYS A 176 -0.40 29.29 8.15
N GLY A 177 -0.48 28.42 7.17
CA GLY A 177 0.67 28.02 6.37
C GLY A 177 0.31 27.52 4.98
N VAL A 178 1.32 27.21 4.19
CA VAL A 178 1.15 26.74 2.82
C VAL A 178 1.06 25.22 2.80
N VAL A 179 -0.02 24.70 2.18
CA VAL A 179 -0.30 23.28 2.02
C VAL A 179 -0.19 22.91 0.56
N SER A 180 0.57 21.88 0.25
CA SER A 180 0.71 21.32 -1.10
C SER A 180 -0.05 20.02 -1.25
N PHE A 181 -0.83 19.88 -2.33
CA PHE A 181 -1.68 18.72 -2.59
C PHE A 181 -1.51 18.22 -4.02
N PRO A 182 -1.45 16.90 -4.28
CA PRO A 182 -1.35 16.32 -5.61
C PRO A 182 -2.67 16.43 -6.42
N PHE A 183 -3.10 17.66 -6.66
CA PHE A 183 -4.40 18.05 -7.18
C PHE A 183 -4.72 17.48 -8.57
N THR A 184 -3.70 17.24 -9.38
CA THR A 184 -3.85 16.67 -10.73
C THR A 184 -3.58 15.18 -10.79
N ASN A 185 -3.53 14.53 -9.65
CA ASN A 185 -3.35 13.08 -9.55
C ASN A 185 -4.68 12.42 -9.19
N SER A 186 -5.10 11.47 -10.02
CA SER A 186 -6.39 10.77 -9.89
C SER A 186 -6.48 9.85 -8.67
N TRP A 187 -5.37 9.51 -8.03
CA TRP A 187 -5.38 8.72 -6.80
C TRP A 187 -5.62 9.58 -5.54
N TYR A 188 -5.37 10.90 -5.63
CA TYR A 188 -5.55 11.84 -4.53
C TYR A 188 -6.84 12.67 -4.63
N LEU A 189 -7.15 13.22 -5.81
CA LEU A 189 -8.25 14.15 -6.01
C LEU A 189 -9.63 13.62 -5.60
N PRO A 190 -9.97 12.33 -5.77
CA PRO A 190 -11.24 11.75 -5.36
C PRO A 190 -11.56 11.90 -3.87
N ALA A 191 -10.55 12.14 -3.01
CA ALA A 191 -10.73 12.28 -1.58
C ALA A 191 -11.80 13.31 -1.19
N PHE A 192 -11.93 14.39 -1.94
CA PHE A 192 -12.95 15.41 -1.74
C PHE A 192 -14.34 14.95 -2.20
N TYR A 193 -14.42 14.29 -3.34
CA TYR A 193 -15.67 13.77 -3.90
C TYR A 193 -16.26 12.67 -3.00
N ILE A 194 -15.42 11.72 -2.59
CA ILE A 194 -15.81 10.65 -1.66
C ILE A 194 -16.26 11.27 -0.32
N GLY A 195 -15.53 12.28 0.16
CA GLY A 195 -15.87 13.02 1.37
C GLY A 195 -17.24 13.69 1.34
N ASN A 196 -17.76 14.06 0.16
CA ASN A 196 -19.11 14.58 -0.01
C ASN A 196 -20.12 13.53 -0.50
N GLY A 197 -19.80 12.23 -0.30
CA GLY A 197 -20.73 11.13 -0.52
C GLY A 197 -20.82 10.62 -1.94
N CYS A 198 -19.85 10.94 -2.82
CA CYS A 198 -19.72 10.28 -4.10
C CYS A 198 -19.23 8.85 -3.91
N THR A 199 -19.72 7.91 -4.68
CA THR A 199 -19.44 6.48 -4.54
C THR A 199 -18.83 5.88 -5.81
N LEU A 200 -18.03 4.82 -5.62
CA LEU A 200 -17.44 4.03 -6.68
C LEU A 200 -17.91 2.59 -6.53
N PHE A 201 -18.67 2.08 -7.51
CA PHE A 201 -19.10 0.68 -7.59
C PHE A 201 -19.80 0.19 -6.30
N GLY A 202 -20.70 1.02 -5.76
CA GLY A 202 -21.41 0.74 -4.52
C GLY A 202 -20.49 0.74 -3.30
N ASP A 203 -20.23 -0.44 -2.74
CA ASP A 203 -19.26 -0.68 -1.66
C ASP A 203 -17.82 -0.95 -2.17
N GLY A 204 -17.57 -0.75 -3.45
CA GLY A 204 -16.30 -1.03 -4.12
C GLY A 204 -16.23 -2.39 -4.83
N THR A 205 -17.27 -3.22 -4.72
CA THR A 205 -17.28 -4.59 -5.27
C THR A 205 -18.36 -4.82 -6.34
N GLN A 206 -19.23 -3.83 -6.57
CA GLN A 206 -20.44 -3.94 -7.40
C GLN A 206 -20.27 -3.17 -8.70
N GLU A 207 -19.53 -3.74 -9.65
CA GLU A 207 -19.18 -3.08 -10.93
C GLU A 207 -20.40 -2.58 -11.70
N GLU A 208 -21.53 -3.29 -11.60
CA GLU A 208 -22.80 -2.95 -12.26
C GLU A 208 -23.46 -1.66 -11.73
N LEU A 209 -23.10 -1.20 -10.53
CA LEU A 209 -23.57 0.08 -10.00
C LEU A 209 -22.83 1.28 -10.57
N GLY A 210 -21.66 1.06 -11.16
CA GLY A 210 -20.85 2.13 -11.72
C GLY A 210 -20.37 3.14 -10.68
N VAL A 211 -20.06 4.34 -11.17
CA VAL A 211 -19.55 5.47 -10.36
C VAL A 211 -20.61 6.56 -10.29
N ASP A 212 -20.83 7.13 -9.09
CA ASP A 212 -21.72 8.27 -8.86
C ASP A 212 -20.91 9.53 -8.50
N PHE A 213 -20.31 10.14 -9.52
CA PHE A 213 -19.55 11.40 -9.46
C PHE A 213 -20.18 12.49 -10.35
N GLY A 214 -21.46 12.37 -10.71
CA GLY A 214 -22.15 13.31 -11.59
C GLY A 214 -23.32 14.03 -10.92
N GLY A 215 -23.65 13.70 -9.67
CA GLY A 215 -24.75 14.30 -8.93
C GLY A 215 -24.44 15.71 -8.39
N ALA A 216 -25.44 16.31 -7.73
CA ALA A 216 -25.32 17.66 -7.15
C ALA A 216 -24.16 17.74 -6.14
N ASN A 217 -23.97 16.68 -5.33
CA ASN A 217 -22.87 16.58 -4.37
C ASN A 217 -21.49 16.64 -5.06
N ALA A 218 -21.32 16.03 -6.21
CA ALA A 218 -20.07 16.12 -6.99
C ALA A 218 -19.87 17.52 -7.59
N VAL A 219 -20.92 18.16 -8.09
CA VAL A 219 -20.86 19.56 -8.59
C VAL A 219 -20.46 20.54 -7.50
N GLU A 220 -20.96 20.35 -6.27
CA GLU A 220 -20.53 21.14 -5.11
C GLU A 220 -19.03 21.00 -4.86
N VAL A 221 -18.49 19.79 -4.93
CA VAL A 221 -17.05 19.54 -4.77
C VAL A 221 -16.26 20.20 -5.91
N THR A 222 -16.70 20.08 -7.17
CA THR A 222 -16.02 20.73 -8.29
C THR A 222 -15.92 22.25 -8.07
N ASN A 223 -17.00 22.89 -7.62
CA ASN A 223 -17.01 24.33 -7.30
C ASN A 223 -16.06 24.65 -6.11
N TYR A 224 -16.08 23.83 -5.06
CA TYR A 224 -15.16 23.97 -3.93
C TYR A 224 -13.69 23.88 -4.37
N LEU A 225 -13.35 22.93 -5.23
CA LEU A 225 -11.99 22.75 -5.75
C LEU A 225 -11.51 23.96 -6.58
N ILE A 226 -12.43 24.62 -7.31
CA ILE A 226 -12.15 25.88 -8.03
C ILE A 226 -11.80 26.97 -7.02
N ASP A 227 -12.59 27.12 -5.95
CA ASP A 227 -12.35 28.10 -4.90
C ASP A 227 -11.07 27.80 -4.10
N LEU A 228 -10.82 26.52 -3.82
CA LEU A 228 -9.62 26.07 -3.11
C LEU A 228 -8.33 26.47 -3.86
N LEU A 229 -8.30 26.34 -5.20
CA LEU A 229 -7.16 26.77 -6.00
C LEU A 229 -6.97 28.29 -6.06
N ALA A 230 -8.00 29.08 -5.72
CA ALA A 230 -7.87 30.53 -5.60
C ALA A 230 -7.23 30.96 -4.27
N ASN A 231 -7.10 30.05 -3.29
CA ASN A 231 -6.41 30.29 -2.03
C ASN A 231 -4.89 30.28 -2.24
N SER A 232 -4.19 31.37 -1.94
CA SER A 232 -2.74 31.51 -2.12
C SER A 232 -1.90 30.57 -1.25
N ASN A 233 -2.49 30.00 -0.20
CA ASN A 233 -1.84 29.06 0.70
C ASN A 233 -2.10 27.59 0.30
N PHE A 234 -2.88 27.34 -0.77
CA PHE A 234 -3.06 26.03 -1.37
C PHE A 234 -2.25 25.94 -2.67
N VAL A 235 -1.33 24.99 -2.73
CA VAL A 235 -0.39 24.82 -3.87
C VAL A 235 -0.60 23.44 -4.49
N VAL A 236 -0.67 23.40 -5.81
CA VAL A 236 -0.72 22.12 -6.54
C VAL A 236 0.65 21.46 -6.50
N ASP A 237 0.75 20.28 -5.92
CA ASP A 237 1.93 19.44 -6.08
C ASP A 237 1.99 18.90 -7.50
N ALA A 238 3.02 19.26 -8.21
CA ALA A 238 3.31 18.78 -9.54
C ALA A 238 4.81 18.50 -9.64
N ASP A 239 5.16 17.32 -10.15
CA ASP A 239 6.54 16.93 -10.42
C ASP A 239 7.48 17.05 -9.18
N GLY A 240 6.96 16.77 -7.97
CA GLY A 240 7.72 16.81 -6.72
C GLY A 240 7.92 18.22 -6.15
N SER A 241 7.14 19.21 -6.60
CA SER A 241 7.20 20.59 -6.11
C SER A 241 6.87 20.72 -4.62
N GLY A 242 5.99 19.84 -4.09
CA GLY A 242 5.65 19.76 -2.68
C GLY A 242 6.87 19.47 -1.81
N MET A 243 7.61 18.42 -2.15
CA MET A 243 8.84 18.04 -1.44
C MET A 243 9.94 19.10 -1.54
N ALA A 244 10.10 19.72 -2.72
CA ALA A 244 11.05 20.81 -2.90
C ALA A 244 10.72 22.04 -2.05
N GLY A 245 9.41 22.42 -2.00
CA GLY A 245 8.94 23.52 -1.17
C GLY A 245 9.01 23.24 0.32
N LEU A 246 8.80 21.99 0.75
CA LEU A 246 9.02 21.57 2.13
C LEU A 246 10.49 21.75 2.54
N ARG A 247 11.42 21.42 1.62
CA ARG A 247 12.87 21.56 1.84
C ARG A 247 13.34 23.02 1.92
N ASP A 248 12.78 23.91 1.12
CA ASP A 248 13.16 25.32 1.13
C ASP A 248 12.31 26.19 2.10
N GLY A 249 11.32 25.59 2.76
CA GLY A 249 10.45 26.23 3.73
C GLY A 249 9.33 27.09 3.12
N SER A 250 9.09 27.02 1.81
CA SER A 250 7.97 27.70 1.15
C SER A 250 6.65 26.95 1.29
N ILE A 251 6.70 25.65 1.61
CA ILE A 251 5.56 24.78 1.89
C ILE A 251 5.74 24.20 3.30
N SER A 252 4.65 24.14 4.06
CA SER A 252 4.67 23.69 5.46
C SER A 252 3.94 22.36 5.68
N ALA A 253 3.20 21.87 4.67
CA ALA A 253 2.55 20.56 4.71
C ALA A 253 2.40 19.98 3.30
N ILE A 254 2.52 18.66 3.19
CA ILE A 254 2.33 17.88 1.97
C ILE A 254 1.49 16.63 2.24
N PHE A 255 0.79 16.14 1.22
CA PHE A 255 0.13 14.85 1.26
C PHE A 255 0.96 13.82 0.50
N SER A 256 1.39 12.77 1.18
CA SER A 256 2.14 11.65 0.61
C SER A 256 2.03 10.41 1.49
N GLY A 257 2.58 9.30 1.06
CA GLY A 257 2.59 8.05 1.81
C GLY A 257 3.92 7.76 2.52
N SER A 258 4.01 6.56 3.09
CA SER A 258 5.20 6.10 3.82
C SER A 258 6.46 6.02 2.94
N TRP A 259 6.31 5.96 1.62
CA TRP A 259 7.43 5.97 0.66
C TRP A 259 8.28 7.25 0.72
N ASP A 260 7.71 8.37 1.16
CA ASP A 260 8.42 9.65 1.29
C ASP A 260 8.93 9.92 2.71
N TYR A 261 8.64 9.03 3.69
CA TYR A 261 8.99 9.25 5.09
C TYR A 261 10.47 9.57 5.31
N GLY A 262 11.37 8.82 4.69
CA GLY A 262 12.82 9.03 4.81
C GLY A 262 13.24 10.44 4.38
N SER A 263 12.73 10.91 3.24
CA SER A 263 13.00 12.24 2.70
C SER A 263 12.40 13.35 3.57
N VAL A 264 11.16 13.18 4.03
CA VAL A 264 10.49 14.14 4.92
C VAL A 264 11.20 14.23 6.26
N LYS A 265 11.63 13.10 6.82
CA LYS A 265 12.42 13.04 8.06
C LYS A 265 13.76 13.76 7.94
N GLU A 266 14.44 13.60 6.81
CA GLU A 266 15.69 14.34 6.53
C GLU A 266 15.46 15.86 6.47
N ILE A 267 14.32 16.28 5.90
CA ILE A 267 13.99 17.71 5.73
C ILE A 267 13.55 18.35 7.04
N LEU A 268 12.59 17.75 7.74
CA LEU A 268 11.93 18.36 8.91
C LEU A 268 12.63 18.02 10.23
N GLY A 269 13.37 16.90 10.30
CA GLY A 269 14.06 16.47 11.53
C GLY A 269 13.09 16.36 12.71
N ASP A 270 13.41 17.10 13.81
CA ASP A 270 12.61 17.12 15.03
C ASP A 270 11.24 17.82 14.87
N ASN A 271 11.05 18.57 13.78
CA ASN A 271 9.78 19.24 13.47
C ASN A 271 8.84 18.38 12.62
N LEU A 272 9.18 17.12 12.35
CA LEU A 272 8.32 16.22 11.59
C LEU A 272 7.05 15.91 12.37
N GLY A 273 5.91 16.29 11.81
CA GLY A 273 4.59 15.85 12.19
C GLY A 273 3.95 15.01 11.09
N ALA A 274 3.11 14.06 11.48
CA ALA A 274 2.28 13.30 10.56
C ALA A 274 0.87 13.12 11.17
N ALA A 275 -0.16 13.15 10.33
CA ALA A 275 -1.55 13.02 10.73
C ALA A 275 -2.38 12.30 9.67
N ALA A 276 -3.51 11.72 10.08
CA ALA A 276 -4.54 11.26 9.17
C ALA A 276 -5.09 12.43 8.34
N LEU A 277 -5.94 12.13 7.36
CA LEU A 277 -6.48 13.16 6.48
C LEU A 277 -7.38 14.14 7.24
N PRO A 278 -7.24 15.46 6.96
CA PRO A 278 -8.05 16.48 7.57
C PRO A 278 -9.50 16.46 7.07
N THR A 279 -10.34 17.19 7.76
CA THR A 279 -11.65 17.62 7.28
C THR A 279 -11.53 18.86 6.39
N PHE A 280 -12.60 19.18 5.66
CA PHE A 280 -12.73 20.42 4.88
C PHE A 280 -14.17 20.97 5.01
N GLU A 281 -14.32 22.27 4.88
CA GLU A 281 -15.62 22.95 4.99
C GLU A 281 -16.26 23.10 3.60
N LEU A 282 -17.42 22.51 3.40
CA LEU A 282 -18.19 22.59 2.17
C LEU A 282 -19.60 23.08 2.43
N ASN A 283 -19.95 24.27 1.92
CA ASN A 283 -21.28 24.88 2.09
C ASN A 283 -21.71 25.04 3.57
N GLY A 284 -20.74 25.19 4.49
CA GLY A 284 -20.98 25.32 5.93
C GLY A 284 -21.18 23.99 6.65
N GLU A 285 -20.84 22.89 6.01
CA GLU A 285 -20.79 21.55 6.60
C GLU A 285 -19.36 21.03 6.59
N THR A 286 -18.91 20.47 7.71
CA THR A 286 -17.62 19.82 7.82
C THR A 286 -17.68 18.44 7.14
N LYS A 287 -16.80 18.18 6.19
CA LYS A 287 -16.66 16.93 5.45
C LYS A 287 -15.30 16.29 5.73
N GLN A 288 -15.25 14.96 5.78
CA GLN A 288 -14.00 14.22 5.92
C GLN A 288 -13.40 13.92 4.53
N MET A 289 -12.11 14.18 4.32
CA MET A 289 -11.39 13.65 3.17
C MET A 289 -11.18 12.13 3.33
N TYR A 290 -11.32 11.37 2.24
CA TYR A 290 -11.05 9.94 2.25
C TYR A 290 -10.03 9.54 1.18
N ALA A 291 -8.89 8.97 1.60
CA ALA A 291 -7.92 8.38 0.71
C ALA A 291 -8.43 7.05 0.13
N TYR A 292 -7.86 6.64 -0.99
CA TYR A 292 -7.83 5.22 -1.31
C TYR A 292 -6.84 4.51 -0.38
N ALA A 293 -7.21 3.30 0.04
CA ALA A 293 -6.37 2.42 0.81
C ALA A 293 -6.28 1.05 0.13
N GLY A 294 -5.18 0.38 0.38
CA GLY A 294 -4.89 -0.95 -0.10
C GLY A 294 -3.66 -1.51 0.58
N SER A 295 -3.04 -2.49 -0.05
CA SER A 295 -1.79 -3.08 0.42
C SER A 295 -0.77 -3.16 -0.71
N LYS A 296 0.49 -3.28 -0.31
CA LYS A 296 1.52 -3.91 -1.13
C LYS A 296 1.70 -5.32 -0.62
N ALA A 297 1.73 -6.26 -1.51
CA ALA A 297 1.71 -7.68 -1.19
C ALA A 297 2.79 -8.46 -1.94
N ILE A 298 3.13 -9.60 -1.41
CA ILE A 298 4.02 -10.57 -2.03
C ILE A 298 3.16 -11.65 -2.67
N GLY A 299 3.27 -11.78 -3.99
CA GLY A 299 2.58 -12.79 -4.80
C GLY A 299 3.49 -13.93 -5.18
N VAL A 300 2.89 -15.08 -5.42
CA VAL A 300 3.54 -16.26 -5.99
C VAL A 300 2.99 -16.50 -7.38
N ASN A 301 3.87 -16.70 -8.34
CA ASN A 301 3.49 -17.03 -9.71
C ASN A 301 2.88 -18.43 -9.78
N ALA A 302 1.67 -18.53 -10.32
CA ALA A 302 0.97 -19.79 -10.48
C ALA A 302 1.69 -20.79 -11.42
N HIS A 303 2.64 -20.30 -12.22
CA HIS A 303 3.45 -21.08 -13.16
C HIS A 303 4.85 -21.43 -12.63
N SER A 304 5.15 -21.13 -11.34
CA SER A 304 6.44 -21.49 -10.74
C SER A 304 6.68 -22.99 -10.77
N GLU A 305 7.86 -23.41 -11.23
CA GLU A 305 8.30 -24.81 -11.18
C GLU A 305 8.60 -25.28 -9.74
N TYR A 306 8.86 -24.32 -8.82
CA TYR A 306 9.21 -24.56 -7.42
C TYR A 306 8.13 -24.07 -6.46
N MET A 307 6.88 -24.41 -6.73
CA MET A 307 5.70 -23.87 -6.06
C MET A 307 5.80 -23.88 -4.52
N VAL A 308 6.26 -24.98 -3.92
CA VAL A 308 6.35 -25.10 -2.45
C VAL A 308 7.36 -24.08 -1.90
N ALA A 309 8.56 -24.05 -2.45
CA ALA A 309 9.60 -23.13 -2.02
C ALA A 309 9.22 -21.66 -2.29
N ALA A 310 8.51 -21.37 -3.39
CA ALA A 310 8.02 -20.03 -3.70
C ALA A 310 6.95 -19.56 -2.71
N VAL A 311 6.01 -20.43 -2.32
CA VAL A 311 4.97 -20.12 -1.31
C VAL A 311 5.62 -19.90 0.06
N GLU A 312 6.52 -20.77 0.49
CA GLU A 312 7.22 -20.62 1.77
C GLU A 312 8.08 -19.36 1.82
N LEU A 313 8.77 -19.03 0.72
CA LEU A 313 9.51 -17.77 0.60
C LEU A 313 8.59 -16.56 0.69
N ALA A 314 7.44 -16.56 0.00
CA ALA A 314 6.51 -15.44 0.03
C ALA A 314 5.95 -15.21 1.46
N VAL A 315 5.58 -16.27 2.17
CA VAL A 315 5.12 -16.19 3.57
C VAL A 315 6.25 -15.69 4.48
N TYR A 316 7.47 -16.18 4.29
CA TYR A 316 8.63 -15.73 5.06
C TYR A 316 8.95 -14.25 4.83
N LEU A 317 8.95 -13.78 3.59
CA LEU A 317 9.17 -12.37 3.25
C LEU A 317 8.10 -11.44 3.87
N GLY A 318 6.86 -11.93 4.04
CA GLY A 318 5.79 -11.23 4.75
C GLY A 318 5.79 -11.42 6.26
N SER A 319 6.73 -12.15 6.84
CA SER A 319 6.81 -12.42 8.29
C SER A 319 7.17 -11.18 9.09
N ALA A 320 6.90 -11.23 10.40
CA ALA A 320 7.30 -10.17 11.34
C ALA A 320 8.81 -9.88 11.29
N GLU A 321 9.65 -10.89 11.11
CA GLU A 321 11.12 -10.73 11.02
C GLU A 321 11.50 -9.89 9.80
N CYS A 322 11.00 -10.24 8.61
CA CYS A 322 11.31 -9.53 7.37
C CYS A 322 10.68 -8.11 7.34
N GLN A 323 9.46 -7.95 7.84
CA GLN A 323 8.82 -6.63 7.93
C GLN A 323 9.55 -5.72 8.93
N LEU A 324 10.01 -6.23 10.08
CA LEU A 324 10.81 -5.46 11.04
C LEU A 324 12.13 -5.01 10.42
N LEU A 325 12.81 -5.90 9.71
CA LEU A 325 14.05 -5.56 8.99
C LEU A 325 13.79 -4.50 7.90
N HIS A 326 12.68 -4.61 7.17
CA HIS A 326 12.27 -3.63 6.15
C HIS A 326 12.05 -2.23 6.77
N TYR A 327 11.36 -2.19 7.91
CA TYR A 327 11.17 -0.95 8.66
C TYR A 327 12.51 -0.34 9.13
N GLN A 328 13.39 -1.15 9.68
CA GLN A 328 14.70 -0.70 10.19
C GLN A 328 15.62 -0.16 9.08
N LEU A 329 15.64 -0.79 7.93
CA LEU A 329 16.52 -0.44 6.81
C LEU A 329 15.94 0.67 5.93
N ARG A 330 14.62 0.66 5.70
CA ARG A 330 13.97 1.48 4.70
C ARG A 330 12.80 2.32 5.21
N SER A 331 12.48 2.18 6.50
CA SER A 331 11.30 2.84 7.10
C SER A 331 9.96 2.45 6.42
N VAL A 332 9.90 1.28 5.78
CA VAL A 332 8.63 0.73 5.27
C VAL A 332 7.80 0.30 6.47
N ILE A 333 6.65 0.94 6.64
CA ILE A 333 5.81 0.71 7.81
C ILE A 333 5.22 -0.72 7.74
N PRO A 334 5.43 -1.55 8.77
CA PRO A 334 4.91 -2.90 8.78
C PRO A 334 3.38 -2.91 8.88
N CYS A 335 2.78 -3.98 8.40
CA CYS A 335 1.35 -4.25 8.59
C CYS A 335 1.08 -5.51 9.43
N ASN A 336 2.12 -6.20 9.86
CA ASN A 336 2.01 -7.32 10.78
C ASN A 336 1.49 -6.85 12.14
N THR A 337 0.38 -7.43 12.61
CA THR A 337 -0.33 -6.98 13.82
C THR A 337 0.54 -7.09 15.08
N ASP A 338 1.39 -8.11 15.18
CA ASP A 338 2.29 -8.26 16.34
C ASP A 338 3.38 -7.18 16.39
N LEU A 339 3.83 -6.69 15.23
CA LEU A 339 4.79 -5.58 15.14
C LEU A 339 4.14 -4.25 15.49
N LEU A 340 2.90 -4.01 15.04
CA LEU A 340 2.18 -2.78 15.33
C LEU A 340 1.86 -2.61 16.84
N GLU A 341 1.92 -3.68 17.63
CA GLU A 341 1.77 -3.62 19.09
C GLU A 341 3.09 -3.29 19.84
N GLN A 342 4.26 -3.25 19.15
CA GLN A 342 5.53 -2.92 19.78
C GLN A 342 5.64 -1.41 20.06
N GLU A 343 6.04 -1.05 21.30
CA GLU A 343 6.07 0.35 21.77
C GLU A 343 6.91 1.29 20.90
N ASP A 344 8.01 0.81 20.34
CA ASP A 344 8.94 1.56 19.50
C ASP A 344 8.45 1.74 18.05
N ILE A 345 7.41 1.01 17.64
CA ILE A 345 6.75 1.14 16.34
C ILE A 345 5.44 1.91 16.50
N GLN A 346 4.57 1.47 17.42
CA GLN A 346 3.23 2.03 17.59
C GLN A 346 3.19 3.52 17.96
N ASN A 347 4.28 4.05 18.55
CA ASN A 347 4.37 5.44 18.98
C ASN A 347 5.05 6.38 17.93
N GLU A 348 5.51 5.85 16.80
CA GLU A 348 6.04 6.68 15.73
C GLU A 348 4.92 7.47 15.06
N PRO A 349 5.05 8.81 14.93
CA PRO A 349 3.98 9.66 14.37
C PRO A 349 3.51 9.21 12.98
N VAL A 350 4.41 8.73 12.14
CA VAL A 350 4.08 8.28 10.78
C VAL A 350 3.29 6.97 10.79
N VAL A 351 3.58 6.07 11.73
CA VAL A 351 2.82 4.82 11.89
C VAL A 351 1.41 5.12 12.38
N ILE A 352 1.28 6.02 13.35
CA ILE A 352 -0.02 6.49 13.86
C ILE A 352 -0.84 7.14 12.72
N ALA A 353 -0.22 8.02 11.94
CA ALA A 353 -0.89 8.72 10.84
C ALA A 353 -1.37 7.74 9.77
N GLN A 354 -0.51 6.79 9.35
CA GLN A 354 -0.86 5.79 8.36
C GLN A 354 -2.00 4.89 8.84
N ASN A 355 -1.92 4.36 10.07
CA ASN A 355 -2.94 3.49 10.63
C ASN A 355 -4.27 4.23 10.82
N ASN A 356 -4.24 5.45 11.36
CA ASN A 356 -5.45 6.26 11.50
C ASN A 356 -6.07 6.62 10.14
N THR A 357 -5.25 6.86 9.12
CA THR A 357 -5.76 7.07 7.76
C THR A 357 -6.42 5.81 7.25
N PHE A 358 -5.76 4.67 7.36
CA PHE A 358 -6.27 3.39 6.90
C PHE A 358 -7.58 3.00 7.57
N ASP A 359 -7.67 3.18 8.89
CA ASP A 359 -8.82 2.74 9.69
C ASP A 359 -10.01 3.73 9.66
N TYR A 360 -9.75 5.05 9.54
CA TYR A 360 -10.79 6.06 9.78
C TYR A 360 -11.02 7.04 8.63
N THR A 361 -10.01 7.29 7.78
CA THR A 361 -10.09 8.30 6.73
C THR A 361 -9.70 7.75 5.35
N SER A 362 -10.02 6.49 5.10
CA SER A 362 -9.85 5.86 3.80
C SER A 362 -11.05 4.98 3.43
N ILE A 363 -11.11 4.66 2.15
CA ILE A 363 -11.92 3.56 1.61
C ILE A 363 -11.00 2.57 0.91
N LEU A 364 -11.33 1.30 0.96
CA LEU A 364 -10.60 0.32 0.16
C LEU A 364 -10.78 0.66 -1.32
N GLN A 365 -9.67 0.76 -2.07
CA GLN A 365 -9.73 1.02 -3.50
C GLN A 365 -10.49 -0.13 -4.19
N PRO A 366 -11.52 0.17 -5.02
CA PRO A 366 -12.26 -0.88 -5.71
C PRO A 366 -11.37 -1.75 -6.61
N PHE A 367 -11.58 -3.07 -6.58
CA PHE A 367 -10.82 -4.04 -7.41
C PHE A 367 -11.54 -4.45 -8.69
N VAL A 368 -12.64 -3.79 -9.03
CA VAL A 368 -13.40 -4.06 -10.25
C VAL A 368 -12.64 -3.57 -11.47
N SER A 369 -12.75 -4.28 -12.59
CA SER A 369 -12.03 -3.95 -13.83
C SER A 369 -12.34 -2.53 -14.33
N ALA A 370 -13.58 -2.07 -14.13
CA ALA A 370 -14.02 -0.71 -14.51
C ALA A 370 -13.31 0.40 -13.71
N MET A 371 -12.64 0.12 -12.59
CA MET A 371 -11.88 1.12 -11.84
C MET A 371 -10.81 1.80 -12.71
N SER A 372 -10.22 1.08 -13.65
CA SER A 372 -9.25 1.61 -14.61
C SER A 372 -9.77 2.79 -15.44
N ASN A 373 -11.08 2.85 -15.67
CA ASN A 373 -11.73 3.93 -16.43
C ASN A 373 -11.81 5.24 -15.62
N CYS A 374 -11.61 5.20 -14.30
CA CYS A 374 -11.73 6.35 -13.42
C CYS A 374 -10.51 7.27 -13.47
N TRP A 375 -9.32 6.74 -13.72
CA TRP A 375 -8.06 7.47 -13.57
C TRP A 375 -7.94 8.69 -14.48
N THR A 376 -8.07 8.48 -15.78
CA THR A 376 -7.92 9.57 -16.78
C THR A 376 -8.97 10.67 -16.65
N PRO A 377 -10.28 10.38 -16.49
CA PRO A 377 -11.28 11.44 -16.31
C PRO A 377 -11.05 12.30 -15.07
N VAL A 378 -10.69 11.70 -13.94
CA VAL A 378 -10.40 12.43 -12.69
C VAL A 378 -9.14 13.30 -12.83
N GLU A 379 -8.08 12.74 -13.42
CA GLU A 379 -6.85 13.50 -13.70
C GLU A 379 -7.14 14.71 -14.62
N ASN A 380 -7.94 14.50 -15.65
CA ASN A 380 -8.35 15.56 -16.56
C ASN A 380 -9.19 16.64 -15.87
N MET A 381 -10.06 16.27 -14.91
CA MET A 381 -10.81 17.23 -14.10
C MET A 381 -9.84 18.11 -13.30
N GLY A 382 -8.89 17.51 -12.56
CA GLY A 382 -7.89 18.28 -11.82
C GLY A 382 -7.08 19.23 -12.72
N LYS A 383 -6.63 18.76 -13.88
CA LYS A 383 -5.91 19.56 -14.87
C LYS A 383 -6.77 20.69 -15.44
N SER A 384 -8.06 20.44 -15.73
CA SER A 384 -8.96 21.43 -16.31
C SER A 384 -9.33 22.55 -15.33
N ILE A 385 -9.50 22.23 -14.05
CA ILE A 385 -9.68 23.23 -12.99
C ILE A 385 -8.39 24.06 -12.87
N ARG A 386 -7.24 23.41 -12.77
CA ARG A 386 -5.93 24.07 -12.61
C ARG A 386 -5.63 25.05 -13.75
N ASN A 387 -5.98 24.72 -14.98
CA ASN A 387 -5.72 25.57 -16.16
C ASN A 387 -6.84 26.57 -16.47
N GLY A 388 -7.92 26.58 -15.65
CA GLY A 388 -9.06 27.50 -15.81
C GLY A 388 -10.04 27.14 -16.95
N THR A 389 -9.97 25.91 -17.49
CA THR A 389 -10.94 25.40 -18.48
C THR A 389 -12.25 25.03 -17.77
N THR A 390 -12.19 24.43 -16.59
CA THR A 390 -13.33 24.22 -15.72
C THR A 390 -13.43 25.43 -14.76
N THR A 391 -14.57 26.08 -14.77
CA THR A 391 -14.90 27.28 -13.98
C THR A 391 -16.29 27.09 -13.35
N HIS A 392 -16.70 27.99 -12.45
CA HIS A 392 -18.06 27.95 -11.90
C HIS A 392 -19.17 27.97 -12.96
N ASP A 393 -18.93 28.62 -14.11
CA ASP A 393 -19.93 28.72 -15.19
C ASP A 393 -20.21 27.39 -15.89
N ASN A 394 -19.25 26.45 -15.87
CA ASN A 394 -19.38 25.16 -16.54
C ASN A 394 -19.09 23.96 -15.62
N ALA A 395 -18.99 24.18 -14.32
CA ALA A 395 -18.67 23.12 -13.35
C ALA A 395 -19.63 21.92 -13.41
N GLU A 396 -20.94 22.17 -13.53
CA GLU A 396 -21.96 21.13 -13.68
C GLU A 396 -21.73 20.30 -14.94
N GLU A 397 -21.56 20.94 -16.09
CA GLU A 397 -21.33 20.27 -17.38
C GLU A 397 -20.05 19.39 -17.32
N GLN A 398 -18.96 19.93 -16.80
CA GLN A 398 -17.68 19.23 -16.73
C GLN A 398 -17.72 18.07 -15.72
N THR A 399 -18.43 18.22 -14.59
CA THR A 399 -18.62 17.16 -13.59
C THR A 399 -19.43 15.99 -14.16
N VAL A 400 -20.53 16.30 -14.87
CA VAL A 400 -21.34 15.27 -15.54
C VAL A 400 -20.51 14.55 -16.62
N ALA A 401 -19.74 15.30 -17.42
CA ALA A 401 -18.87 14.70 -18.46
C ALA A 401 -17.77 13.80 -17.84
N MET A 402 -17.19 14.19 -16.71
CA MET A 402 -16.25 13.34 -15.96
C MET A 402 -16.91 12.03 -15.56
N ASN A 403 -18.09 12.09 -14.94
CA ASN A 403 -18.82 10.91 -14.50
C ASN A 403 -19.22 9.98 -15.67
N GLU A 404 -19.67 10.55 -16.79
CA GLU A 404 -19.99 9.79 -18.00
C GLU A 404 -18.74 9.08 -18.55
N ALA A 405 -17.59 9.74 -18.53
CA ALA A 405 -16.33 9.15 -18.97
C ALA A 405 -15.87 8.00 -18.04
N MET A 406 -16.02 8.15 -16.72
CA MET A 406 -15.70 7.11 -15.75
C MET A 406 -16.59 5.87 -15.90
N ASN A 407 -17.86 6.05 -16.29
CA ASN A 407 -18.83 4.98 -16.53
C ASN A 407 -18.83 4.46 -17.97
N SER A 408 -18.01 5.05 -18.86
CA SER A 408 -17.92 4.55 -20.22
C SER A 408 -17.20 3.22 -20.25
N ASN A 409 -17.88 2.16 -20.68
CA ASN A 409 -17.21 0.91 -21.01
C ASN A 409 -16.20 1.24 -22.12
N GLY A 410 -14.91 1.06 -21.85
CA GLY A 410 -13.80 1.39 -22.74
C GLY A 410 -13.81 0.65 -24.07
N ILE A 411 -14.83 0.92 -24.88
CA ILE A 411 -14.93 0.49 -26.29
C ILE A 411 -14.87 1.78 -27.12
N SER A 412 -13.69 2.18 -27.47
CA SER A 412 -13.46 3.08 -28.60
C SER A 412 -12.34 2.52 -29.47
#